data_f5a73abe2b4c6fdf2c691b18006a3b50
#
_entry.id   f5a73abe2b4c6fdf2c691b18006a3b50
#
_cell.length_a   1.000
_cell.length_b   1.000
_cell.length_c   1.000
_cell.angle_alpha   90.00
_cell.angle_beta   90.00
_cell.angle_gamma   90.00
#
_symmetry.space_group_name_H-M   'P 1'
#
loop_
_entity.id
_entity.type
_entity.pdbx_description
1 polymer ?
#
loop_
_entity_poly.entity_id
_entity_poly.type
_entity_poly.pdbx_seq_one_letter_code
_entity_poly.pdbx_strand_id
1 'polypeptide(L)'
;MTNNEFIKTLQDALNEEGIRLSQDKLKKIFEKVADVIVDNIGEEEDIKIKEFIIFRLIEVLPRKLPDKSYSPQQLSMKIEMTEKFKKRLKDRLNK
;
A
#
# COMPACT_ATOMS: atom_id res chain seq x y z
N MET A 1 -1.89 12.01 10.97
CA MET A 1 -3.14 11.21 11.02
C MET A 1 -2.81 9.79 11.42
N THR A 2 -3.41 9.31 12.48
CA THR A 2 -3.26 7.93 12.93
C THR A 2 -4.14 6.98 12.11
N ASN A 3 -3.94 5.67 12.30
CA ASN A 3 -4.80 4.68 11.64
C ASN A 3 -6.27 4.87 12.02
N ASN A 4 -6.55 5.10 13.29
CA ASN A 4 -7.93 5.28 13.76
C ASN A 4 -8.57 6.55 13.18
N GLU A 5 -7.82 7.63 13.10
CA GLU A 5 -8.29 8.87 12.47
C GLU A 5 -8.56 8.68 10.98
N PHE A 6 -7.69 7.96 10.28
CA PHE A 6 -7.86 7.62 8.88
C PHE A 6 -9.14 6.80 8.66
N ILE A 7 -9.36 5.76 9.47
CA ILE A 7 -10.54 4.92 9.38
C ILE A 7 -11.82 5.73 9.61
N LYS A 8 -11.81 6.61 10.61
CA LYS A 8 -12.96 7.48 10.88
C LYS A 8 -13.25 8.43 9.72
N THR A 9 -12.21 9.05 9.17
CA THR A 9 -12.34 9.96 8.03
C THR A 9 -12.90 9.21 6.81
N LEU A 10 -12.41 8.00 6.57
CA LEU A 10 -12.90 7.15 5.48
C LEU A 10 -14.36 6.77 5.72
N GLN A 11 -14.73 6.43 6.95
CA GLN A 11 -16.12 6.13 7.30
C GLN A 11 -17.04 7.30 6.97
N ASP A 12 -16.64 8.51 7.36
CA ASP A 12 -17.43 9.72 7.09
C ASP A 12 -17.57 9.96 5.58
N ALA A 13 -16.49 9.80 4.82
CA ALA A 13 -16.52 9.95 3.36
C ALA A 13 -17.44 8.92 2.69
N LEU A 14 -17.40 7.67 3.16
CA LEU A 14 -18.28 6.62 2.66
C LEU A 14 -19.74 6.88 3.01
N ASN A 15 -20.02 7.42 4.18
CA ASN A 15 -21.38 7.79 4.58
C ASN A 15 -21.99 8.83 3.63
N GLU A 16 -21.17 9.77 3.14
CA GLU A 16 -21.60 10.75 2.16
C GLU A 16 -22.03 10.12 0.83
N GLU A 17 -21.41 8.97 0.50
CA GLU A 17 -21.76 8.20 -0.70
C GLU A 17 -22.88 7.17 -0.46
N GLY A 18 -23.48 7.18 0.73
CA GLY A 18 -24.53 6.21 1.09
C GLY A 18 -24.01 4.85 1.48
N ILE A 19 -22.71 4.68 1.65
CA ILE A 19 -22.10 3.43 2.07
C ILE A 19 -21.87 3.49 3.59
N ARG A 20 -22.55 2.62 4.34
CA ARG A 20 -22.48 2.61 5.79
C ARG A 20 -21.77 1.36 6.30
N LEU A 21 -20.53 1.56 6.75
CA LEU A 21 -19.71 0.50 7.32
C LEU A 21 -19.22 0.94 8.70
N SER A 22 -19.17 0.00 9.64
CA SER A 22 -18.60 0.27 10.95
C SER A 22 -17.08 0.39 10.85
N GLN A 23 -16.46 1.02 11.84
CA GLN A 23 -15.00 1.13 11.89
C GLN A 23 -14.35 -0.26 11.97
N ASP A 24 -14.96 -1.19 12.69
CA ASP A 24 -14.44 -2.57 12.79
C ASP A 24 -14.46 -3.27 11.43
N LYS A 25 -15.51 -3.09 10.64
CA LYS A 25 -15.59 -3.63 9.29
C LYS A 25 -14.55 -3.01 8.38
N LEU A 26 -14.34 -1.70 8.46
CA LEU A 26 -13.31 -1.02 7.68
C LEU A 26 -11.91 -1.51 8.02
N LYS A 27 -11.61 -1.71 9.30
CA LYS A 27 -10.33 -2.27 9.74
C LYS A 27 -10.11 -3.66 9.16
N LYS A 28 -11.15 -4.52 9.15
CA LYS A 28 -11.08 -5.84 8.54
C LYS A 28 -10.84 -5.77 7.03
N ILE A 29 -11.48 -4.83 6.36
CA ILE A 29 -11.26 -4.62 4.92
C ILE A 29 -9.79 -4.30 4.65
N PHE A 30 -9.18 -3.39 5.43
CA PHE A 30 -7.77 -3.06 5.26
C PHE A 30 -6.85 -4.24 5.56
N GLU A 31 -7.15 -5.03 6.59
CA GLU A 31 -6.39 -6.24 6.88
C GLU A 31 -6.44 -7.22 5.69
N LYS A 32 -7.61 -7.39 5.10
CA LYS A 32 -7.78 -8.26 3.93
C LYS A 32 -7.08 -7.71 2.69
N VAL A 33 -7.07 -6.40 2.50
CA VAL A 33 -6.31 -5.77 1.41
C VAL A 33 -4.83 -6.11 1.57
N ALA A 34 -4.28 -5.99 2.77
CA ALA A 34 -2.89 -6.35 3.03
C ALA A 34 -2.63 -7.83 2.75
N ASP A 35 -3.52 -8.72 3.20
CA ASP A 35 -3.40 -10.16 2.97
C ASP A 35 -3.40 -10.50 1.46
N VAL A 36 -4.29 -9.88 0.71
CA VAL A 36 -4.37 -10.09 -0.75
C VAL A 36 -3.10 -9.62 -1.44
N ILE A 37 -2.53 -8.52 -1.01
CA ILE A 37 -1.26 -8.02 -1.56
C ILE A 37 -0.14 -9.02 -1.27
N VAL A 38 -0.02 -9.47 -0.02
CA VAL A 38 1.01 -10.43 0.39
C VAL A 38 0.88 -11.74 -0.41
N ASP A 39 -0.35 -12.22 -0.60
CA ASP A 39 -0.59 -13.52 -1.25
C ASP A 39 -0.39 -13.47 -2.76
N ASN A 40 -0.46 -12.30 -3.38
CA ASN A 40 -0.46 -12.19 -4.85
C ASN A 40 0.73 -11.43 -5.43
N ILE A 41 1.51 -10.73 -4.63
CA ILE A 41 2.68 -10.02 -5.14
C ILE A 41 3.79 -11.02 -5.51
N GLY A 42 4.45 -10.79 -6.64
CA GLY A 42 5.54 -11.65 -7.10
C GLY A 42 6.64 -10.83 -7.76
N GLU A 43 7.79 -11.48 -8.00
CA GLU A 43 8.95 -10.82 -8.61
C GLU A 43 8.66 -10.26 -10.00
N GLU A 44 7.80 -10.93 -10.76
CA GLU A 44 7.46 -10.55 -12.12
C GLU A 44 6.06 -9.94 -12.24
N GLU A 45 5.34 -9.84 -11.14
CA GLU A 45 3.98 -9.31 -11.15
C GLU A 45 3.82 -8.17 -10.16
N ASP A 46 3.59 -6.98 -10.69
CA ASP A 46 3.22 -5.83 -9.89
C ASP A 46 1.73 -5.89 -9.57
N ILE A 47 1.34 -5.36 -8.42
CA ILE A 47 -0.06 -5.17 -8.09
C ILE A 47 -0.42 -3.71 -8.35
N LYS A 48 -1.27 -3.50 -9.35
CA LYS A 48 -1.79 -2.18 -9.70
C LYS A 48 -3.18 -2.01 -9.12
N ILE A 49 -3.37 -0.99 -8.31
CA ILE A 49 -4.70 -0.64 -7.83
C ILE A 49 -5.21 0.53 -8.67
N LYS A 50 -5.88 0.20 -9.75
CA LYS A 50 -6.55 1.12 -10.70
C LYS A 50 -5.68 2.36 -11.01
N GLU A 51 -6.14 3.53 -10.66
CA GLU A 51 -5.46 4.80 -10.92
C GLU A 51 -4.85 5.38 -9.65
N PHE A 52 -4.38 4.52 -8.76
CA PHE A 52 -4.04 4.88 -7.40
C PHE A 52 -2.60 4.51 -7.04
N ILE A 53 -2.34 3.25 -6.78
CA ILE A 53 -1.06 2.77 -6.26
C ILE A 53 -0.58 1.56 -7.03
N ILE A 54 0.74 1.44 -7.17
CA ILE A 54 1.41 0.26 -7.72
C ILE A 54 2.29 -0.32 -6.62
N PHE A 55 2.10 -1.59 -6.30
CA PHE A 55 2.97 -2.34 -5.40
C PHE A 55 3.92 -3.20 -6.23
N ARG A 56 5.21 -3.09 -5.96
CA ARG A 56 6.25 -3.83 -6.66
C ARG A 56 7.17 -4.50 -5.65
N LEU A 57 7.38 -5.80 -5.79
CA LEU A 57 8.31 -6.54 -4.95
C LEU A 57 9.73 -6.34 -5.46
N ILE A 58 10.63 -5.98 -4.54
CA ILE A 58 12.04 -5.84 -4.82
C ILE A 58 12.77 -6.86 -3.95
N GLU A 59 13.56 -7.73 -4.59
CA GLU A 59 14.39 -8.68 -3.90
C GLU A 59 15.83 -8.19 -3.88
N VAL A 60 16.44 -8.14 -2.69
CA VAL A 60 17.84 -7.76 -2.53
C VAL A 60 18.65 -9.03 -2.29
N LEU A 61 19.60 -9.30 -3.18
CA LEU A 61 20.46 -10.46 -3.07
C LEU A 61 21.35 -10.38 -1.83
N PRO A 62 21.67 -11.53 -1.19
CA PRO A 62 22.59 -11.58 -0.08
C PRO A 62 23.97 -11.04 -0.45
N ARG A 63 24.58 -10.28 0.45
CA ARG A 63 25.94 -9.79 0.28
C ARG A 63 26.91 -10.58 1.12
N LYS A 64 28.11 -10.81 0.57
CA LYS A 64 29.19 -11.39 1.35
C LYS A 64 29.72 -10.34 2.34
N LEU A 65 29.70 -10.69 3.63
CA LEU A 65 30.19 -9.82 4.69
C LEU A 65 31.71 -9.97 4.87
N PRO A 66 32.38 -8.98 5.51
CA PRO A 66 33.84 -9.05 5.75
C PRO A 66 34.30 -10.27 6.52
N ASP A 67 33.45 -10.88 7.33
CA ASP A 67 33.74 -12.08 8.11
C ASP A 67 33.49 -13.38 7.31
N LYS A 68 33.31 -13.29 6.00
CA LYS A 68 33.02 -14.39 5.09
C LYS A 68 31.62 -15.01 5.23
N SER A 69 30.76 -14.43 6.06
CA SER A 69 29.33 -14.81 6.08
C SER A 69 28.56 -14.05 5.02
N TYR A 70 27.31 -14.42 4.79
CA TYR A 70 26.42 -13.71 3.88
C TYR A 70 25.31 -13.03 4.67
N SER A 71 24.99 -11.80 4.29
CA SER A 71 23.79 -11.14 4.84
C SER A 71 22.55 -11.93 4.41
N PRO A 72 21.50 -11.95 5.25
CA PRO A 72 20.25 -12.59 4.82
C PRO A 72 19.66 -11.87 3.62
N GLN A 73 18.99 -12.64 2.78
CA GLN A 73 18.21 -12.09 1.69
C GLN A 73 17.15 -11.14 2.24
N GLN A 74 17.08 -9.95 1.69
CA GLN A 74 16.09 -8.96 2.09
C GLN A 74 15.04 -8.80 1.02
N LEU A 75 13.79 -8.83 1.45
CA LEU A 75 12.67 -8.51 0.59
C LEU A 75 12.20 -7.10 0.91
N SER A 76 12.03 -6.29 -0.11
CA SER A 76 11.53 -4.95 0.01
C SER A 76 10.38 -4.73 -0.96
N MET A 77 9.40 -3.95 -0.54
CA MET A 77 8.29 -3.58 -1.41
C MET A 77 8.40 -2.11 -1.75
N LYS A 78 8.41 -1.81 -3.04
CA LYS A 78 8.35 -0.44 -3.53
C LYS A 78 6.89 -0.09 -3.79
N ILE A 79 6.47 1.06 -3.26
CA ILE A 79 5.12 1.58 -3.48
C ILE A 79 5.25 2.82 -4.34
N GLU A 80 4.62 2.81 -5.50
CA GLU A 80 4.64 3.92 -6.44
C GLU A 80 3.23 4.47 -6.64
N MET A 81 3.14 5.77 -6.82
CA MET A 81 1.88 6.41 -7.19
C MET A 81 1.71 6.37 -8.71
N THR A 82 0.50 6.10 -9.17
CA THR A 82 0.18 6.24 -10.59
C THR A 82 0.24 7.70 -11.00
N GLU A 83 0.43 7.96 -12.31
CA GLU A 83 0.48 9.32 -12.83
C GLU A 83 -0.81 10.11 -12.56
N LYS A 84 -1.95 9.46 -12.65
CA LYS A 84 -3.24 10.10 -12.35
C LYS A 84 -3.37 10.47 -10.87
N PHE A 85 -2.88 9.62 -9.98
CA PHE A 85 -2.89 9.92 -8.55
C PHE A 85 -1.93 11.07 -8.23
N LYS A 86 -0.74 11.08 -8.82
CA LYS A 86 0.21 12.17 -8.68
C LYS A 86 -0.40 13.50 -9.13
N LYS A 87 -1.11 13.50 -10.25
CA LYS A 87 -1.76 14.68 -10.78
C LYS A 87 -2.85 15.20 -9.83
N ARG A 88 -3.67 14.31 -9.29
CA ARG A 88 -4.71 14.67 -8.32
C ARG A 88 -4.12 15.32 -7.07
N LEU A 89 -3.03 14.75 -6.58
CA LEU A 89 -2.33 15.28 -5.40
C LEU A 89 -1.73 16.65 -5.68
N LYS A 90 -1.09 16.81 -6.85
CA LYS A 90 -0.51 18.07 -7.29
C LYS A 90 -1.57 19.17 -7.42
N ASP A 91 -2.69 18.86 -8.05
CA ASP A 91 -3.80 19.79 -8.23
C ASP A 91 -4.36 20.27 -6.89
N ARG A 92 -4.43 19.37 -5.91
CA ARG A 92 -4.87 19.72 -4.56
C ARG A 92 -3.88 20.65 -3.85
N LEU A 93 -2.58 20.36 -3.96
CA LEU A 93 -1.55 21.14 -3.26
C LEU A 93 -1.31 22.51 -3.87
N ASN A 94 -1.65 22.70 -5.14
CA ASN A 94 -1.47 23.96 -5.85
C ASN A 94 -2.72 24.86 -5.85
N LYS A 95 -3.73 24.50 -5.09
CA LYS A 95 -4.92 25.36 -4.92
C LYS A 95 -4.70 26.42 -3.88
#